data_a9bdbc4e048eabefa67af62bc2e6a405
#
_entry.id   a9bdbc4e048eabefa67af62bc2e6a405
#
_cell.length_a   1.000
_cell.length_b   1.000
_cell.length_c   1.000
_cell.angle_alpha   90.00
_cell.angle_beta   90.00
_cell.angle_gamma   90.00
#
_symmetry.space_group_name_H-M   'P 1'
#
loop_
_entity.id
_entity.type
_entity.pdbx_description
1 polymer ?
#
loop_
_entity_poly.entity_id
_entity_poly.type
_entity_poly.pdbx_seq_one_letter_code
_entity_poly.pdbx_strand_id
1 'polypeptide(L)'
;MRLRHAWLVLLLIALGTTDADAQRRRRSMGGQRYNANGVFGLGLELGAPTGLNGKYFLSSDRALNFGIGVIYDRYYYDRRDGLHLYLDYLFHPFSLTNNPTFQLPFYVGFGGRIWDFDDYRGRDRYDDGYALGARVPLGLAFDFNNVPLDIFVQLTFVVDFFFAYEDRAGIHLEGSFGIRYWFD
;
A
#
# COMPACT_ATOMS: atom_id res chain seq x y z
N MET A 1 24.55 -22.14 -11.34
CA MET A 1 23.76 -20.93 -11.71
C MET A 1 24.10 -19.82 -10.71
N ARG A 2 24.61 -18.68 -11.16
CA ARG A 2 25.50 -17.80 -10.37
C ARG A 2 24.74 -16.72 -9.63
N LEU A 3 24.97 -16.62 -8.32
CA LEU A 3 24.51 -15.57 -7.36
C LEU A 3 25.04 -14.16 -7.74
N ARG A 4 24.56 -13.54 -8.83
CA ARG A 4 25.02 -12.20 -9.23
C ARG A 4 24.04 -11.06 -8.91
N HIS A 5 22.88 -11.34 -8.32
CA HIS A 5 21.84 -10.32 -8.10
C HIS A 5 21.55 -9.99 -6.63
N ALA A 6 22.19 -10.68 -5.68
CA ALA A 6 22.02 -10.39 -4.25
C ALA A 6 22.56 -9.01 -3.82
N TRP A 7 23.48 -8.42 -4.59
CA TRP A 7 24.10 -7.12 -4.28
C TRP A 7 23.20 -5.92 -4.59
N LEU A 8 22.25 -6.07 -5.52
CA LEU A 8 21.32 -4.97 -5.89
C LEU A 8 20.27 -4.70 -4.80
N VAL A 9 19.87 -5.73 -4.07
CA VAL A 9 18.91 -5.57 -2.97
C VAL A 9 19.57 -4.92 -1.75
N LEU A 10 20.84 -5.22 -1.49
CA LEU A 10 21.61 -4.60 -0.40
C LEU A 10 21.96 -3.12 -0.67
N LEU A 11 22.11 -2.75 -1.94
CA LEU A 11 22.41 -1.35 -2.31
C LEU A 11 21.20 -0.41 -2.10
N LEU A 12 20.00 -0.92 -2.26
CA LEU A 12 18.76 -0.15 -2.01
C LEU A 12 18.48 0.09 -0.53
N ILE A 13 18.98 -0.77 0.35
CA ILE A 13 18.84 -0.61 1.81
C ILE A 13 19.88 0.38 2.35
N ALA A 14 21.05 0.49 1.74
CA ALA A 14 22.14 1.37 2.19
C ALA A 14 21.93 2.86 1.86
N LEU A 15 21.00 3.20 0.96
CA LEU A 15 20.69 4.60 0.60
C LEU A 15 19.69 5.28 1.55
N GLY A 16 19.20 4.56 2.57
CA GLY A 16 18.21 5.07 3.54
C GLY A 16 18.75 5.74 4.79
N THR A 17 20.07 5.75 5.03
CA THR A 17 20.64 6.27 6.29
C THR A 17 21.53 7.48 6.06
N THR A 18 20.97 8.56 5.56
CA THR A 18 21.58 9.88 5.74
C THR A 18 20.60 10.74 6.53
N ASP A 19 20.86 10.85 7.83
CA ASP A 19 20.30 11.89 8.68
C ASP A 19 20.78 13.25 8.13
N ALA A 20 19.98 13.83 7.26
CA ALA A 20 20.14 15.21 6.86
C ALA A 20 19.14 16.04 7.66
N ASP A 21 19.58 16.54 8.80
CA ASP A 21 19.01 17.68 9.52
C ASP A 21 19.02 18.92 8.60
N ALA A 22 18.12 18.95 7.65
CA ALA A 22 17.80 20.14 6.89
C ALA A 22 16.49 20.74 7.43
N GLN A 23 16.62 21.50 8.51
CA GLN A 23 15.60 22.40 9.03
C GLN A 23 15.31 23.51 8.01
N ARG A 24 14.71 23.16 6.86
CA ARG A 24 14.11 24.10 5.94
C ARG A 24 12.68 24.34 6.39
N ARG A 25 12.41 25.53 6.97
CA ARG A 25 11.07 26.08 7.12
C ARG A 25 10.36 26.07 5.75
N ARG A 26 9.70 24.95 5.41
CA ARG A 26 8.72 24.94 4.32
C ARG A 26 7.47 25.65 4.84
N ARG A 27 7.09 26.73 4.16
CA ARG A 27 5.77 27.36 4.32
C ARG A 27 4.71 26.29 4.12
N SER A 28 3.95 26.00 5.17
CA SER A 28 2.85 25.06 5.19
C SER A 28 1.79 25.52 4.19
N MET A 29 1.52 24.72 3.18
CA MET A 29 0.25 24.75 2.47
C MET A 29 -0.81 24.23 3.44
N GLY A 30 -1.47 25.11 4.20
CA GLY A 30 -2.75 24.88 4.89
C GLY A 30 -2.98 23.67 5.79
N GLY A 31 -2.05 22.73 5.90
CA GLY A 31 -2.19 21.51 6.69
C GLY A 31 -1.29 21.53 7.93
N GLN A 32 -1.72 20.86 8.99
CA GLN A 32 -0.93 20.67 10.21
C GLN A 32 0.10 19.56 10.00
N ARG A 33 1.21 19.59 10.75
CA ARG A 33 2.16 18.48 10.75
C ARG A 33 1.48 17.23 11.30
N TYR A 34 1.56 16.17 10.55
CA TYR A 34 1.17 14.85 11.06
C TYR A 34 2.29 14.27 11.93
N ASN A 35 1.90 13.62 12.99
CA ASN A 35 2.79 12.81 13.83
C ASN A 35 2.04 11.52 14.17
N ALA A 36 2.58 10.38 13.78
CA ALA A 36 1.94 9.09 13.98
C ALA A 36 1.73 8.80 15.47
N ASN A 37 0.54 8.27 15.81
CA ASN A 37 0.19 7.88 17.18
C ASN A 37 0.77 6.53 17.58
N GLY A 38 1.15 5.68 16.62
CA GLY A 38 1.79 4.38 16.86
C GLY A 38 2.85 4.08 15.81
N VAL A 39 3.71 3.11 16.09
CA VAL A 39 4.83 2.73 15.19
C VAL A 39 4.43 1.58 14.27
N PHE A 40 3.75 0.56 14.80
CA PHE A 40 3.34 -0.63 14.08
C PHE A 40 1.86 -0.90 14.24
N GLY A 41 1.16 -1.06 13.14
CA GLY A 41 -0.28 -1.37 13.12
C GLY A 41 -0.58 -2.57 12.22
N LEU A 42 -1.52 -3.39 12.67
CA LEU A 42 -2.11 -4.49 11.89
C LEU A 42 -3.63 -4.37 11.88
N GLY A 43 -4.24 -4.80 10.79
CA GLY A 43 -5.67 -4.72 10.65
C GLY A 43 -6.24 -5.47 9.45
N LEU A 44 -7.46 -5.11 9.13
CA LEU A 44 -8.22 -5.66 8.03
C LEU A 44 -8.43 -4.58 6.96
N GLU A 45 -8.35 -5.01 5.73
CA GLU A 45 -8.63 -4.21 4.53
C GLU A 45 -9.72 -4.88 3.72
N LEU A 46 -10.67 -4.10 3.23
CA LEU A 46 -11.78 -4.51 2.38
C LEU A 46 -11.74 -3.70 1.08
N GLY A 47 -11.97 -4.38 -0.01
CA GLY A 47 -11.91 -3.79 -1.35
C GLY A 47 -10.94 -4.55 -2.25
N ALA A 48 -10.05 -3.82 -2.89
CA ALA A 48 -9.00 -4.41 -3.72
C ALA A 48 -7.61 -4.05 -3.14
N PRO A 49 -7.00 -4.96 -2.33
CA PRO A 49 -7.46 -6.31 -1.96
C PRO A 49 -8.41 -6.34 -0.75
N THR A 50 -8.99 -7.52 -0.49
CA THR A 50 -9.64 -7.85 0.78
C THR A 50 -8.75 -8.81 1.55
N GLY A 51 -8.31 -8.43 2.77
CA GLY A 51 -7.40 -9.26 3.56
C GLY A 51 -6.81 -8.57 4.77
N LEU A 52 -5.58 -8.96 5.10
CA LEU A 52 -4.79 -8.37 6.17
C LEU A 52 -3.97 -7.20 5.64
N ASN A 53 -3.92 -6.13 6.41
CA ASN A 53 -3.11 -4.95 6.14
C ASN A 53 -2.23 -4.64 7.34
N GLY A 54 -0.99 -4.24 7.07
CA GLY A 54 -0.06 -3.78 8.10
C GLY A 54 0.62 -2.47 7.68
N LYS A 55 0.95 -1.67 8.69
CA LYS A 55 1.65 -0.40 8.49
C LYS A 55 2.74 -0.23 9.54
N TYR A 56 3.93 0.19 9.10
CA TYR A 56 5.07 0.44 9.97
C TYR A 56 5.65 1.81 9.69
N PHE A 57 5.66 2.71 10.67
CA PHE A 57 6.25 4.03 10.55
C PHE A 57 7.78 3.97 10.70
N LEU A 58 8.47 4.44 9.68
CA LEU A 58 9.93 4.63 9.66
C LEU A 58 10.33 5.96 10.29
N SER A 59 9.46 6.94 10.19
CA SER A 59 9.58 8.27 10.79
C SER A 59 8.17 8.85 10.99
N SER A 60 8.07 10.04 11.59
CA SER A 60 6.78 10.68 11.88
C SER A 60 5.87 10.87 10.66
N ASP A 61 6.44 10.92 9.45
CA ASP A 61 5.73 11.22 8.20
C ASP A 61 5.92 10.16 7.11
N ARG A 62 6.66 9.07 7.37
CA ARG A 62 7.01 8.04 6.40
C ARG A 62 6.72 6.65 6.94
N ALA A 63 6.05 5.82 6.14
CA ALA A 63 5.71 4.47 6.54
C ALA A 63 5.89 3.47 5.40
N LEU A 64 6.06 2.21 5.79
CA LEU A 64 5.82 1.04 4.95
C LEU A 64 4.40 0.58 5.19
N ASN A 65 3.66 0.33 4.10
CA ASN A 65 2.33 -0.25 4.13
C ASN A 65 2.38 -1.55 3.34
N PHE A 66 1.89 -2.63 3.91
CA PHE A 66 1.96 -3.95 3.29
C PHE A 66 0.68 -4.72 3.55
N GLY A 67 0.38 -5.66 2.67
CA GLY A 67 -0.80 -6.48 2.87
C GLY A 67 -0.77 -7.78 2.09
N ILE A 68 -1.61 -8.69 2.58
CA ILE A 68 -1.92 -9.97 1.96
C ILE A 68 -3.42 -10.15 1.91
N GLY A 69 -3.95 -10.46 0.75
CA GLY A 69 -5.39 -10.58 0.59
C GLY A 69 -5.77 -11.25 -0.71
N VAL A 70 -7.04 -11.19 -1.04
CA VAL A 70 -7.60 -11.72 -2.27
C VAL A 70 -8.21 -10.57 -3.05
N ILE A 71 -7.96 -10.53 -4.34
CA ILE A 71 -8.64 -9.65 -5.28
C ILE A 71 -9.70 -10.48 -6.00
N TYR A 72 -10.92 -9.93 -6.06
CA TYR A 72 -12.03 -10.46 -6.86
C TYR A 72 -12.25 -9.52 -8.03
N ASP A 73 -11.63 -9.80 -9.17
CA ASP A 73 -11.86 -9.03 -10.38
C ASP A 73 -12.95 -9.68 -11.21
N ARG A 74 -14.10 -8.98 -11.39
CA ARG A 74 -15.23 -9.39 -12.21
C ARG A 74 -15.34 -8.49 -13.44
N TYR A 75 -14.40 -8.58 -14.35
CA TYR A 75 -14.52 -7.86 -15.62
C TYR A 75 -15.26 -8.71 -16.64
N TYR A 76 -16.50 -8.36 -16.89
CA TYR A 76 -17.47 -8.72 -17.94
C TYR A 76 -17.69 -10.20 -18.29
N TYR A 77 -16.69 -11.08 -18.37
CA TYR A 77 -16.80 -12.52 -18.65
C TYR A 77 -15.66 -13.34 -18.05
N ASP A 78 -14.59 -12.73 -17.62
CA ASP A 78 -13.43 -13.38 -17.05
C ASP A 78 -13.36 -13.07 -15.55
N ARG A 79 -13.43 -14.09 -14.73
CA ARG A 79 -13.30 -14.00 -13.30
C ARG A 79 -11.84 -14.32 -12.96
N ARG A 80 -11.14 -13.37 -12.42
CA ARG A 80 -9.77 -13.54 -11.91
C ARG A 80 -9.77 -13.37 -10.42
N ASP A 81 -9.64 -14.46 -9.71
CA ASP A 81 -9.54 -14.46 -8.26
C ASP A 81 -8.12 -14.93 -7.91
N GLY A 82 -7.44 -14.28 -6.99
CA GLY A 82 -6.11 -14.74 -6.62
C GLY A 82 -5.50 -14.06 -5.41
N LEU A 83 -4.43 -14.66 -4.92
CA LEU A 83 -3.66 -14.16 -3.81
C LEU A 83 -2.86 -12.93 -4.23
N HIS A 84 -2.98 -11.89 -3.45
CA HIS A 84 -2.34 -10.60 -3.68
C HIS A 84 -1.45 -10.24 -2.50
N LEU A 85 -0.21 -9.88 -2.80
CA LEU A 85 0.76 -9.35 -1.85
C LEU A 85 1.22 -7.99 -2.33
N TYR A 86 1.33 -7.01 -1.44
CA TYR A 86 1.87 -5.70 -1.78
C TYR A 86 2.75 -5.11 -0.70
N LEU A 87 3.62 -4.21 -1.12
CA LEU A 87 4.46 -3.37 -0.28
C LEU A 87 4.55 -1.98 -0.89
N ASP A 88 4.11 -0.97 -0.12
CA ASP A 88 4.11 0.43 -0.51
C ASP A 88 4.95 1.26 0.47
N TYR A 89 5.64 2.27 -0.04
CA TYR A 89 6.28 3.32 0.75
C TYR A 89 5.40 4.56 0.73
N LEU A 90 4.95 4.99 1.90
CA LEU A 90 3.99 6.08 2.07
C LEU A 90 4.64 7.33 2.66
N PHE A 91 4.20 8.49 2.15
CA PHE A 91 4.48 9.81 2.69
C PHE A 91 3.19 10.42 3.25
N HIS A 92 3.28 11.04 4.41
CA HIS A 92 2.21 11.76 5.08
C HIS A 92 2.56 13.24 5.11
N PRO A 93 2.36 14.00 4.02
CA PRO A 93 2.85 15.38 3.89
C PRO A 93 2.19 16.35 4.86
N PHE A 94 0.94 16.08 5.22
CA PHE A 94 0.16 16.92 6.14
C PHE A 94 -1.05 16.16 6.68
N SER A 95 -1.61 16.69 7.77
CA SER A 95 -2.93 16.31 8.28
C SER A 95 -3.94 17.41 7.95
N LEU A 96 -5.10 17.01 7.40
CA LEU A 96 -6.20 17.93 7.08
C LEU A 96 -6.83 18.49 8.34
N THR A 97 -6.88 17.70 9.40
CA THR A 97 -7.38 18.07 10.72
C THR A 97 -6.54 17.39 11.77
N ASN A 98 -6.30 18.12 12.84
CA ASN A 98 -5.68 17.62 14.05
C ASN A 98 -6.40 18.22 15.25
N ASN A 99 -7.18 17.41 15.93
CA ASN A 99 -7.96 17.80 17.10
C ASN A 99 -7.67 16.81 18.25
N PRO A 100 -8.13 17.05 19.49
CA PRO A 100 -7.85 16.18 20.62
C PRO A 100 -8.35 14.74 20.47
N THR A 101 -9.30 14.48 19.55
CA THR A 101 -9.91 13.16 19.37
C THR A 101 -9.22 12.35 18.28
N PHE A 102 -8.87 12.97 17.14
CA PHE A 102 -8.25 12.31 16.01
C PHE A 102 -7.45 13.27 15.13
N GLN A 103 -6.55 12.70 14.35
CA GLN A 103 -5.88 13.33 13.23
C GLN A 103 -6.42 12.76 11.92
N LEU A 104 -6.39 13.54 10.83
CA LEU A 104 -6.80 13.13 9.50
C LEU A 104 -5.64 13.32 8.51
N PRO A 105 -4.58 12.51 8.59
CA PRO A 105 -3.48 12.58 7.65
C PRO A 105 -3.92 12.17 6.24
N PHE A 106 -3.48 12.96 5.28
CA PHE A 106 -3.42 12.56 3.89
C PHE A 106 -2.11 11.83 3.65
N TYR A 107 -2.16 10.77 2.85
CA TYR A 107 -0.95 10.06 2.44
C TYR A 107 -0.97 9.76 0.93
N VAL A 108 0.23 9.66 0.39
CA VAL A 108 0.50 9.25 -0.98
C VAL A 108 1.78 8.43 -0.98
N GLY A 109 1.90 7.49 -1.90
CA GLY A 109 3.07 6.65 -1.94
C GLY A 109 3.33 6.00 -3.28
N PHE A 110 4.26 5.10 -3.26
CA PHE A 110 4.57 4.22 -4.38
C PHE A 110 4.98 2.85 -3.85
N GLY A 111 4.75 1.83 -4.63
CA GLY A 111 5.07 0.47 -4.22
C GLY A 111 4.94 -0.54 -5.34
N GLY A 112 4.91 -1.80 -4.95
CA GLY A 112 4.77 -2.91 -5.84
C GLY A 112 3.82 -3.97 -5.32
N ARG A 113 3.35 -4.82 -6.23
CA ARG A 113 2.53 -5.97 -5.90
C ARG A 113 2.92 -7.21 -6.69
N ILE A 114 2.60 -8.34 -6.13
CA ILE A 114 2.58 -9.64 -6.79
C ILE A 114 1.17 -10.17 -6.64
N TRP A 115 0.60 -10.60 -7.74
CA TRP A 115 -0.73 -11.15 -7.78
C TRP A 115 -0.71 -12.49 -8.53
N ASP A 116 -1.10 -13.56 -7.86
CA ASP A 116 -1.31 -14.88 -8.42
C ASP A 116 -2.80 -15.02 -8.73
N PHE A 117 -3.15 -15.36 -9.96
CA PHE A 117 -4.54 -15.42 -10.40
C PHE A 117 -4.85 -16.68 -11.20
N ASP A 118 -6.06 -17.18 -10.97
CA ASP A 118 -6.69 -18.23 -11.79
C ASP A 118 -7.61 -17.56 -12.82
N ASP A 119 -7.41 -17.84 -14.10
CA ASP A 119 -8.28 -17.36 -15.17
C ASP A 119 -9.40 -18.38 -15.44
N TYR A 120 -10.66 -17.95 -15.24
CA TYR A 120 -11.84 -18.78 -15.47
C TYR A 120 -12.64 -18.22 -16.64
N ARG A 121 -12.75 -18.98 -17.73
CA ARG A 121 -13.72 -18.74 -18.81
C ARG A 121 -14.95 -19.62 -18.63
N GLY A 122 -16.02 -19.05 -18.06
CA GLY A 122 -17.24 -19.79 -17.77
C GLY A 122 -17.09 -20.74 -16.57
N ARG A 123 -17.13 -22.05 -16.79
CA ARG A 123 -16.95 -23.09 -15.78
C ARG A 123 -15.58 -23.78 -15.84
N ASP A 124 -14.82 -23.53 -16.90
CA ASP A 124 -13.53 -24.19 -17.12
C ASP A 124 -12.38 -23.27 -16.68
N ARG A 125 -11.45 -23.82 -15.91
CA ARG A 125 -10.19 -23.20 -15.56
C ARG A 125 -9.29 -23.24 -16.79
N TYR A 126 -8.88 -22.09 -17.27
CA TYR A 126 -8.13 -22.00 -18.52
C TYR A 126 -6.63 -21.90 -18.33
N ASP A 127 -6.17 -21.06 -17.38
CA ASP A 127 -4.75 -20.86 -17.13
C ASP A 127 -4.48 -20.27 -15.72
N ASP A 128 -3.33 -20.65 -15.16
CA ASP A 128 -2.77 -20.05 -13.96
C ASP A 128 -1.72 -19.02 -14.40
N GLY A 129 -1.74 -17.84 -13.83
CA GLY A 129 -0.78 -16.80 -14.14
C GLY A 129 -0.40 -15.98 -12.92
N TYR A 130 0.62 -15.17 -13.09
CA TYR A 130 0.99 -14.16 -12.10
C TYR A 130 1.20 -12.81 -12.77
N ALA A 131 0.97 -11.75 -11.99
CA ALA A 131 1.25 -10.39 -12.41
C ALA A 131 2.19 -9.72 -11.40
N LEU A 132 3.08 -8.88 -11.94
CA LEU A 132 3.85 -7.94 -11.16
C LEU A 132 3.32 -6.55 -11.46
N GLY A 133 3.02 -5.78 -10.42
CA GLY A 133 2.44 -4.46 -10.59
C GLY A 133 3.21 -3.37 -9.85
N ALA A 134 3.23 -2.18 -10.46
CA ALA A 134 3.59 -0.94 -9.79
C ALA A 134 2.33 -0.27 -9.25
N ARG A 135 2.41 0.29 -8.03
CA ARG A 135 1.30 0.88 -7.29
C ARG A 135 1.59 2.32 -6.90
N VAL A 136 0.57 3.16 -6.98
CA VAL A 136 0.58 4.53 -6.46
C VAL A 136 -0.66 4.70 -5.58
N PRO A 137 -0.56 4.36 -4.28
CA PRO A 137 -1.64 4.57 -3.33
C PRO A 137 -1.74 6.04 -2.92
N LEU A 138 -2.97 6.50 -2.71
CA LEU A 138 -3.30 7.77 -2.09
C LEU A 138 -4.53 7.59 -1.19
N GLY A 139 -4.55 8.24 -0.03
CA GLY A 139 -5.65 8.03 0.90
C GLY A 139 -5.67 8.98 2.08
N LEU A 140 -6.65 8.72 2.93
CA LEU A 140 -6.87 9.41 4.19
C LEU A 140 -6.95 8.35 5.30
N ALA A 141 -6.44 8.69 6.47
CA ALA A 141 -6.63 7.89 7.67
C ALA A 141 -7.24 8.73 8.78
N PHE A 142 -8.22 8.16 9.48
CA PHE A 142 -8.71 8.68 10.76
C PHE A 142 -7.89 8.02 11.86
N ASP A 143 -6.84 8.68 12.30
CA ASP A 143 -5.91 8.20 13.32
C ASP A 143 -6.36 8.76 14.68
N PHE A 144 -6.88 7.89 15.55
CA PHE A 144 -7.48 8.28 16.82
C PHE A 144 -6.41 8.48 17.89
N ASN A 145 -6.48 9.63 18.61
CA ASN A 145 -5.52 9.96 19.66
C ASN A 145 -5.77 9.24 21.00
N ASN A 146 -7.01 8.81 21.24
CA ASN A 146 -7.43 8.25 22.54
C ASN A 146 -7.59 6.74 22.53
N VAL A 147 -7.51 6.12 21.37
CA VAL A 147 -7.57 4.67 21.20
C VAL A 147 -6.54 4.26 20.14
N PRO A 148 -5.88 3.12 20.28
CA PRO A 148 -4.84 2.68 19.34
C PRO A 148 -5.46 2.11 18.06
N LEU A 149 -6.26 2.91 17.37
CA LEU A 149 -6.97 2.52 16.14
C LEU A 149 -6.83 3.59 15.07
N ASP A 150 -6.73 3.18 13.82
CA ASP A 150 -7.04 4.02 12.68
C ASP A 150 -8.05 3.36 11.74
N ILE A 151 -8.78 4.19 11.01
CA ILE A 151 -9.65 3.78 9.90
C ILE A 151 -9.13 4.49 8.66
N PHE A 152 -8.88 3.77 7.58
CA PHE A 152 -8.36 4.36 6.36
C PHE A 152 -9.25 4.10 5.15
N VAL A 153 -9.18 5.02 4.20
CA VAL A 153 -9.75 4.91 2.85
C VAL A 153 -8.64 5.18 1.87
N GLN A 154 -8.49 4.33 0.87
CA GLN A 154 -7.41 4.39 -0.10
C GLN A 154 -7.93 4.19 -1.52
N LEU A 155 -7.39 4.98 -2.45
CA LEU A 155 -7.44 4.75 -3.87
C LEU A 155 -6.02 4.41 -4.34
N THR A 156 -5.89 3.40 -5.19
CA THR A 156 -4.60 2.95 -5.70
C THR A 156 -4.63 2.89 -7.21
N PHE A 157 -3.77 3.66 -7.86
CA PHE A 157 -3.50 3.51 -9.26
C PHE A 157 -2.47 2.40 -9.45
N VAL A 158 -2.77 1.44 -10.33
CA VAL A 158 -1.96 0.24 -10.53
C VAL A 158 -1.68 0.02 -12.00
N VAL A 159 -0.45 -0.35 -12.30
CA VAL A 159 -0.01 -0.82 -13.61
C VAL A 159 0.55 -2.22 -13.43
N ASP A 160 -0.13 -3.22 -13.99
CA ASP A 160 0.27 -4.62 -13.96
C ASP A 160 0.90 -5.08 -15.25
N PHE A 161 1.88 -5.95 -15.10
CA PHE A 161 2.47 -6.75 -16.16
C PHE A 161 2.11 -8.20 -15.91
N PHE A 162 1.28 -8.77 -16.79
CA PHE A 162 0.82 -10.15 -16.69
C PHE A 162 1.81 -11.09 -17.36
N PHE A 163 2.19 -12.13 -16.66
CA PHE A 163 3.06 -13.22 -17.14
C PHE A 163 2.23 -14.49 -17.26
N ALA A 164 1.47 -14.57 -18.33
CA ALA A 164 0.68 -15.71 -18.76
C ALA A 164 0.86 -15.87 -20.28
N TYR A 165 0.02 -16.63 -20.93
CA TYR A 165 0.09 -16.98 -22.36
C TYR A 165 0.23 -15.80 -23.36
N GLU A 166 -0.13 -14.59 -22.94
CA GLU A 166 0.14 -13.34 -23.68
C GLU A 166 0.61 -12.28 -22.69
N ASP A 167 1.84 -11.78 -22.87
CA ASP A 167 2.38 -10.67 -22.10
C ASP A 167 1.54 -9.42 -22.36
N ARG A 168 0.75 -9.01 -21.39
CA ARG A 168 -0.12 -7.83 -21.45
C ARG A 168 0.18 -6.92 -20.28
N ALA A 169 -0.02 -5.63 -20.49
CA ALA A 169 -0.05 -4.65 -19.42
C ALA A 169 -1.48 -4.21 -19.16
N GLY A 170 -1.86 -4.10 -17.89
CA GLY A 170 -3.16 -3.59 -17.45
C GLY A 170 -3.00 -2.35 -16.58
N ILE A 171 -3.95 -1.43 -16.69
CA ILE A 171 -4.03 -0.25 -15.84
C ILE A 171 -5.35 -0.33 -15.08
N HIS A 172 -5.26 -0.20 -13.74
CA HIS A 172 -6.40 -0.34 -12.85
C HIS A 172 -6.46 0.83 -11.87
N LEU A 173 -7.67 1.19 -11.46
CA LEU A 173 -7.92 2.04 -10.31
C LEU A 173 -8.67 1.19 -9.28
N GLU A 174 -8.06 1.02 -8.13
CA GLU A 174 -8.55 0.18 -7.05
C GLU A 174 -8.94 1.02 -5.85
N GLY A 175 -10.00 0.61 -5.16
CA GLY A 175 -10.45 1.24 -3.94
C GLY A 175 -10.43 0.25 -2.78
N SER A 176 -9.96 0.71 -1.63
CA SER A 176 -10.01 -0.07 -0.41
C SER A 176 -10.27 0.81 0.81
N PHE A 177 -10.76 0.20 1.86
CA PHE A 177 -10.89 0.81 3.18
C PHE A 177 -10.61 -0.25 4.24
N GLY A 178 -10.17 0.20 5.43
CA GLY A 178 -9.83 -0.75 6.47
C GLY A 178 -9.72 -0.11 7.84
N ILE A 179 -9.45 -0.97 8.81
CA ILE A 179 -9.22 -0.61 10.20
C ILE A 179 -7.95 -1.29 10.68
N ARG A 180 -7.10 -0.56 11.42
CA ARG A 180 -5.88 -1.10 12.04
C ARG A 180 -5.85 -0.81 13.53
N TYR A 181 -5.29 -1.74 14.25
CA TYR A 181 -4.91 -1.59 15.66
C TYR A 181 -3.40 -1.33 15.74
N TRP A 182 -3.01 -0.31 16.51
CA TRP A 182 -1.63 0.08 16.73
C TRP A 182 -1.06 -0.62 17.96
N PHE A 183 0.08 -1.22 17.79
CA PHE A 183 0.87 -1.86 18.85
C PHE A 183 2.01 -0.92 19.24
N ASP A 184 2.11 -0.63 20.52
CA ASP A 184 3.19 0.19 21.10
C ASP A 184 4.45 -0.65 21.39
#